data_1ae0d6cf36b81a95ccc321ca72f41df2
#
_entry.id   1ae0d6cf36b81a95ccc321ca72f41df2
#
_cell.length_a   1.000
_cell.length_b   1.000
_cell.length_c   1.000
_cell.angle_alpha   90.00
_cell.angle_beta   90.00
_cell.angle_gamma   90.00
#
_symmetry.space_group_name_H-M   'P 1'
#
loop_
_entity.id
_entity.type
_entity.pdbx_description
1 polymer ?
#
loop_
_entity_poly.entity_id
_entity_poly.type
_entity_poly.pdbx_seq_one_letter_code
_entity_poly.pdbx_strand_id
1 'polypeptide(L)' 'MEKIVGFDIGESSVKLVYFAGADLKKAVTAELPDNMVSGSRILSMDAMADFLRQTAKSNGIPLT' A
#
# COMPACT_ATOMS: atom_id res chain seq x y z
N MET A 1 -12.58 18.07 -0.91
CA MET A 1 -12.74 16.69 -0.41
C MET A 1 -11.38 16.10 -0.13
N GLU A 2 -11.20 15.62 1.07
CA GLU A 2 -9.91 15.07 1.48
C GLU A 2 -9.74 13.65 0.96
N LYS A 3 -8.53 13.36 0.47
CA LYS A 3 -8.18 12.02 0.00
C LYS A 3 -7.22 11.40 1.01
N ILE A 4 -7.54 10.21 1.47
CA ILE A 4 -6.74 9.50 2.44
C ILE A 4 -6.40 8.12 1.88
N VAL A 5 -5.11 7.79 1.88
CA VAL A 5 -4.66 6.46 1.49
C VAL A 5 -3.97 5.84 2.69
N GLY A 6 -4.46 4.68 3.11
CA GLY A 6 -3.90 3.95 4.22
C GLY A 6 -3.21 2.70 3.78
N PHE A 7 -2.15 2.32 4.48
CA PHE A 7 -1.41 1.10 4.22
C PHE A 7 -1.37 0.26 5.48
N ASP A 8 -1.62 -1.04 5.34
CA ASP A 8 -1.45 -2.01 6.41
C ASP A 8 -0.45 -3.04 5.90
N ILE A 9 0.79 -2.94 6.36
CA ILE A 9 1.89 -3.76 5.87
C ILE A 9 2.07 -4.95 6.80
N GLY A 10 1.80 -6.14 6.26
CA GLY A 10 2.05 -7.38 6.95
C GLY A 10 3.37 -8.00 6.53
N GLU A 11 3.60 -9.23 6.93
CA GLU A 11 4.84 -9.93 6.63
C GLU A 11 4.92 -10.40 5.18
N SER A 12 3.79 -10.77 4.60
CA SER A 12 3.74 -11.30 3.24
C SER A 12 2.78 -10.58 2.32
N SER A 13 2.05 -9.60 2.83
CA SER A 13 1.07 -8.86 2.03
C SER A 13 0.92 -7.44 2.56
N VAL A 14 0.38 -6.58 1.72
CA VAL A 14 0.03 -5.22 2.10
C VAL A 14 -1.40 -4.95 1.67
N LYS A 15 -2.13 -4.24 2.51
CA LYS A 15 -3.48 -3.80 2.21
C LYS A 15 -3.47 -2.29 2.01
N LEU A 16 -4.03 -1.85 0.89
CA LEU A 16 -4.18 -0.44 0.58
C LEU A 16 -5.65 -0.08 0.63
N VAL A 17 -5.98 1.01 1.31
CA VAL A 17 -7.34 1.54 1.32
C VAL A 17 -7.32 2.98 0.88
N TYR A 18 -8.31 3.37 0.10
CA TYR A 18 -8.43 4.74 -0.41
C TYR A 18 -9.80 5.28 -0.06
N PHE A 19 -9.79 6.40 0.67
CA PHE A 19 -11.00 7.14 1.03
C PHE A 19 -11.02 8.49 0.33
N ALA A 20 -12.20 8.90 -0.11
CA ALA A 20 -12.45 10.28 -0.53
C ALA A 20 -13.49 10.83 0.43
N GLY A 21 -13.06 11.75 1.31
CA GLY A 21 -13.88 12.18 2.44
C GLY A 21 -14.14 10.98 3.36
N ALA A 22 -15.40 10.71 3.66
CA ALA A 22 -15.81 9.59 4.51
C ALA A 22 -16.09 8.32 3.71
N ASP A 23 -15.98 8.37 2.37
CA ASP A 23 -16.35 7.24 1.52
C ASP A 23 -15.15 6.38 1.19
N LEU A 24 -15.27 5.08 1.45
CA LEU A 24 -14.27 4.12 1.00
C LEU A 24 -14.42 3.92 -0.51
N LYS A 25 -13.41 4.27 -1.26
CA LYS A 25 -13.43 4.16 -2.72
C LYS A 25 -12.77 2.88 -3.20
N LYS A 26 -11.75 2.40 -2.52
CA LYS A 26 -11.04 1.20 -2.95
C LYS A 26 -10.34 0.53 -1.78
N ALA A 27 -10.31 -0.79 -1.80
CA ALA A 27 -9.53 -1.58 -0.87
C ALA A 27 -8.87 -2.71 -1.67
N VAL A 28 -7.56 -2.82 -1.56
CA VAL A 28 -6.77 -3.77 -2.35
C VAL A 28 -5.81 -4.49 -1.42
N THR A 29 -5.67 -5.79 -1.60
CA THR A 29 -4.64 -6.57 -0.93
C THR A 29 -3.68 -7.09 -1.99
N ALA A 30 -2.39 -6.87 -1.79
CA ALA A 30 -1.35 -7.31 -2.72
C ALA A 30 -0.32 -8.14 -1.98
N GLU A 31 0.20 -9.17 -2.63
CA GLU A 31 1.30 -9.95 -2.08
C GLU A 31 2.60 -9.17 -2.22
N LEU A 32 3.40 -9.19 -1.15
CA LEU A 32 4.71 -8.57 -1.18
C LEU A 32 5.70 -9.50 -1.87
N PRO A 33 6.63 -8.95 -2.67
CA PRO A 33 7.75 -9.74 -3.17
C PRO A 33 8.55 -10.33 -2.02
N ASP A 34 9.26 -11.43 -2.28
CA ASP A 34 10.12 -12.04 -1.30
C ASP A 34 11.19 -11.05 -0.83
N ASN A 35 11.58 -11.16 0.44
CA ASN A 35 12.65 -10.36 1.03
C ASN A 35 12.34 -8.86 1.16
N MET A 36 11.06 -8.49 1.21
CA MET A 36 10.68 -7.09 1.48
C MET A 36 10.51 -6.84 2.97
N VAL A 37 10.00 -7.83 3.70
CA VAL A 37 9.74 -7.73 5.13
C VAL A 37 10.25 -8.99 5.82
N SER A 38 10.88 -8.82 6.97
CA SER A 38 11.31 -9.94 7.81
C SER A 38 10.82 -9.70 9.23
N GLY A 39 9.92 -10.56 9.69
CA GLY A 39 9.22 -10.34 10.94
C GLY A 39 8.38 -9.06 10.85
N SER A 40 8.59 -8.12 11.73
CA SER A 40 7.91 -6.82 11.70
C SER A 40 8.78 -5.72 11.10
N ARG A 41 9.84 -6.08 10.38
CA ARG A 41 10.83 -5.13 9.92
C ARG A 41 10.83 -5.04 8.40
N ILE A 42 10.73 -3.82 7.87
CA ILE A 42 10.86 -3.56 6.44
C ILE A 42 12.36 -3.54 6.11
N LEU A 43 12.78 -4.41 5.18
CA LEU A 43 14.20 -4.58 4.87
C LEU A 43 14.77 -3.47 3.99
N SER A 44 13.95 -2.89 3.11
CA SER A 44 14.35 -1.75 2.28
C SER A 44 13.19 -0.80 2.14
N MET A 45 13.33 0.40 2.69
CA MET A 45 12.28 1.42 2.59
C MET A 45 12.10 1.90 1.16
N ASP A 46 13.18 2.01 0.39
CA ASP A 46 13.10 2.45 -1.00
C ASP A 46 12.35 1.45 -1.86
N ALA A 47 12.66 0.16 -1.71
CA ALA A 47 11.96 -0.89 -2.45
C ALA A 47 10.49 -0.97 -2.05
N MET A 48 10.19 -0.82 -0.76
CA MET A 48 8.81 -0.83 -0.29
C MET A 48 8.04 0.36 -0.85
N ALA A 49 8.64 1.55 -0.83
CA ALA A 49 7.98 2.74 -1.37
C ALA A 49 7.68 2.59 -2.85
N ASP A 50 8.61 2.05 -3.63
CA ASP A 50 8.38 1.80 -5.05
C ASP A 50 7.27 0.79 -5.28
N PHE A 51 7.26 -0.29 -4.51
CA PHE A 51 6.24 -1.32 -4.61
C PHE A 51 4.85 -0.74 -4.30
N LEU A 52 4.75 0.06 -3.25
CA LEU A 52 3.48 0.66 -2.86
C LEU A 52 2.99 1.64 -3.92
N ARG A 53 3.89 2.47 -4.49
CA ARG A 53 3.51 3.39 -5.55
C ARG A 53 3.01 2.67 -6.78
N GLN A 54 3.69 1.61 -7.19
CA GLN A 54 3.27 0.84 -8.37
C GLN A 54 1.96 0.11 -8.13
N THR A 55 1.78 -0.46 -6.95
CA THR A 55 0.54 -1.14 -6.60
C THR A 55 -0.63 -0.17 -6.60
N ALA A 56 -0.45 1.00 -6.03
CA ALA A 56 -1.48 2.03 -6.02
C ALA A 56 -1.81 2.48 -7.44
N LYS A 57 -0.79 2.74 -8.25
CA LYS A 57 -0.99 3.19 -9.64
C LYS A 57 -1.75 2.14 -10.46
N SER A 58 -1.38 0.87 -10.31
CA SER A 58 -2.04 -0.23 -11.03
C SER A 58 -3.49 -0.39 -10.65
N ASN A 59 -3.88 0.08 -9.47
CA ASN A 59 -5.24 -0.05 -8.96
C ASN A 59 -6.01 1.28 -8.95
N GLY A 60 -5.46 2.31 -9.57
CA GLY A 60 -6.13 3.60 -9.68
C GLY A 60 -6.23 4.38 -8.37
N ILE A 61 -5.31 4.13 -7.45
CA ILE A 61 -5.27 4.81 -6.15
C ILE A 61 -4.29 5.99 -6.25
N PRO A 62 -4.76 7.23 -6.03
CA PRO A 62 -3.88 8.39 -6.11
C PRO A 62 -2.97 8.50 -4.89
N LEU A 63 -1.69 8.81 -5.10
CA LEU A 63 -0.70 8.98 -4.04
C LEU A 63 -0.07 10.38 -4.02
N THR A 64 -0.70 11.36 -4.56
CA THR A 64 -0.15 12.73 -4.52
C THR A 64 -1.09 13.68 -3.85
#